data_14abbda8d22fe2b7ac021db2d6cb9a28
#
_entry.id   14abbda8d22fe2b7ac021db2d6cb9a28
#
_cell.length_a   1.000
_cell.length_b   1.000
_cell.length_c   1.000
_cell.angle_alpha   90.00
_cell.angle_beta   90.00
_cell.angle_gamma   90.00
#
_symmetry.space_group_name_H-M   'P 1'
#
loop_
_entity.id
_entity.type
_entity.pdbx_description
1 polymer ?
#
loop_
_entity_poly.entity_id
_entity_poly.type
_entity_poly.pdbx_seq_one_letter_code
_entity_poly.pdbx_strand_id
1 'polypeptide(L)'
;RSTLFPYTTLFRSTNRGIFAIQKILPKVPQVAVFDTSFHQTMPPYAYIYALPHDYYEKYGVRRYGFHGTSHRYVAKRGCEFLGLDLENSRIITAHIGNGGSITAIKNGKSIDTSMGMTPVEGLMMGSRSGSVDPGVLTYLMEKENLSTRQINDIINKKSGLVGVSGVSSDMRDIENAIEQGNERARLAMDMYFYYILKYVSGYIAVLGGVDAIIFTGGVGENQPIMRKYVCDSLAFLGGW
;
A
#
# COMPACT_ATOMS: atom_id res chain seq x y z
N ARG A 1 0.12 -18.27 20.30
CA ARG A 1 -1.28 -17.81 20.14
C ARG A 1 -1.22 -16.51 19.37
N SER A 2 -1.48 -16.52 18.07
CA SER A 2 -1.65 -15.31 17.27
C SER A 2 -2.96 -14.65 17.71
N THR A 3 -2.88 -13.59 18.48
CA THR A 3 -4.00 -12.67 18.73
C THR A 3 -4.27 -11.91 17.44
N LEU A 4 -5.05 -12.52 16.59
CA LEU A 4 -5.53 -11.94 15.35
C LEU A 4 -6.51 -10.83 15.66
N PHE A 5 -6.33 -9.69 15.01
CA PHE A 5 -7.09 -8.46 14.98
C PHE A 5 -8.60 -8.55 15.31
N PRO A 6 -9.19 -7.48 15.91
CA PRO A 6 -10.61 -7.40 16.19
C PRO A 6 -11.50 -7.22 14.94
N TYR A 7 -10.97 -7.32 13.73
CA TYR A 7 -11.78 -7.33 12.50
C TYR A 7 -12.40 -8.71 12.24
N THR A 8 -13.15 -9.18 13.22
CA THR A 8 -13.85 -10.48 13.20
C THR A 8 -14.79 -10.67 11.99
N THR A 9 -15.19 -9.59 11.32
CA THR A 9 -16.11 -9.67 10.17
C THR A 9 -15.44 -10.20 8.90
N LEU A 10 -14.20 -9.80 8.60
CA LEU A 10 -13.42 -10.30 7.45
C LEU A 10 -13.08 -11.78 7.62
N PHE A 11 -12.70 -12.21 8.82
CA PHE A 11 -12.45 -13.62 9.11
C PHE A 11 -13.72 -14.49 9.06
N ARG A 12 -14.88 -13.97 9.43
CA ARG A 12 -16.13 -14.69 9.32
C ARG A 12 -16.51 -15.02 7.89
N SER A 13 -16.33 -14.11 6.94
CA SER A 13 -16.61 -14.35 5.53
C SER A 13 -15.61 -15.35 4.92
N THR A 14 -14.32 -15.20 5.20
CA THR A 14 -13.27 -16.13 4.76
C THR A 14 -13.49 -17.52 5.32
N ASN A 15 -13.76 -17.65 6.62
CA ASN A 15 -14.05 -18.95 7.25
C ASN A 15 -15.30 -19.62 6.64
N ARG A 16 -16.36 -18.87 6.36
CA ARG A 16 -17.54 -19.40 5.66
C ARG A 16 -17.20 -19.96 4.28
N GLY A 17 -16.32 -19.27 3.52
CA GLY A 17 -15.81 -19.75 2.24
C GLY A 17 -15.02 -21.06 2.39
N ILE A 18 -14.11 -21.14 3.35
CA ILE A 18 -13.32 -22.33 3.65
C ILE A 18 -14.23 -23.51 4.00
N PHE A 19 -15.17 -23.32 4.92
CA PHE A 19 -16.11 -24.39 5.30
C PHE A 19 -17.03 -24.83 4.16
N ALA A 20 -17.46 -23.90 3.30
CA ALA A 20 -18.26 -24.24 2.13
C ALA A 20 -17.47 -25.11 1.14
N ILE A 21 -16.20 -24.77 0.87
CA ILE A 21 -15.32 -25.56 -0.01
C ILE A 21 -15.01 -26.93 0.60
N GLN A 22 -14.74 -26.99 1.90
CA GLN A 22 -14.54 -28.28 2.59
C GLN A 22 -15.73 -29.22 2.46
N LYS A 23 -16.96 -28.70 2.49
CA LYS A 23 -18.17 -29.49 2.27
C LYS A 23 -18.30 -30.04 0.84
N ILE A 24 -17.96 -29.21 -0.15
CA ILE A 24 -18.14 -29.55 -1.55
C ILE A 24 -16.98 -30.40 -2.09
N LEU A 25 -15.76 -30.10 -1.63
CA LEU A 25 -14.51 -30.71 -2.09
C LEU A 25 -13.67 -31.21 -0.89
N PRO A 26 -14.15 -32.21 -0.11
CA PRO A 26 -13.53 -32.61 1.14
C PRO A 26 -12.12 -33.21 1.01
N LYS A 27 -11.78 -33.70 -0.18
CA LYS A 27 -10.47 -34.32 -0.46
C LYS A 27 -9.44 -33.34 -1.06
N VAL A 28 -9.84 -32.09 -1.37
CA VAL A 28 -8.93 -31.11 -1.94
C VAL A 28 -8.24 -30.35 -0.82
N PRO A 29 -6.89 -30.37 -0.78
CA PRO A 29 -6.15 -29.57 0.19
C PRO A 29 -6.45 -28.09 0.04
N GLN A 30 -6.64 -27.39 1.16
CA GLN A 30 -6.79 -25.94 1.18
C GLN A 30 -5.53 -25.29 1.77
N VAL A 31 -4.99 -24.30 1.05
CA VAL A 31 -3.78 -23.58 1.46
C VAL A 31 -4.14 -22.13 1.71
N ALA A 32 -3.84 -21.63 2.90
CA ALA A 32 -3.97 -20.22 3.22
C ALA A 32 -2.73 -19.44 2.77
N VAL A 33 -2.93 -18.42 1.92
CA VAL A 33 -1.88 -17.50 1.52
C VAL A 33 -2.14 -16.16 2.21
N PHE A 34 -1.24 -15.77 3.11
CA PHE A 34 -1.38 -14.53 3.87
C PHE A 34 -0.70 -13.37 3.15
N ASP A 35 -1.45 -12.33 2.87
CA ASP A 35 -1.00 -11.13 2.16
C ASP A 35 0.09 -10.34 2.93
N THR A 36 0.18 -10.59 4.23
CA THR A 36 1.16 -9.97 5.13
C THR A 36 2.44 -10.78 5.31
N SER A 37 2.48 -12.03 4.82
CA SER A 37 3.56 -12.98 5.17
C SER A 37 4.94 -12.55 4.65
N PHE A 38 5.00 -11.93 3.47
CA PHE A 38 6.26 -11.45 2.88
C PHE A 38 6.92 -10.36 3.74
N HIS A 39 6.13 -9.57 4.44
CA HIS A 39 6.61 -8.45 5.26
C HIS A 39 7.07 -8.86 6.66
N GLN A 40 7.01 -10.15 7.01
CA GLN A 40 7.51 -10.64 8.31
C GLN A 40 9.03 -10.52 8.46
N THR A 41 9.75 -10.28 7.38
CA THR A 41 11.20 -10.07 7.38
C THR A 41 11.62 -8.64 7.71
N MET A 42 10.67 -7.71 7.86
CA MET A 42 10.98 -6.34 8.30
C MET A 42 11.65 -6.32 9.67
N PRO A 43 12.67 -5.48 9.87
CA PRO A 43 13.30 -5.32 11.18
C PRO A 43 12.38 -4.55 12.16
N PRO A 44 12.57 -4.72 13.48
CA PRO A 44 11.70 -4.09 14.49
C PRO A 44 11.54 -2.58 14.35
N TYR A 45 12.59 -1.87 14.03
CA TYR A 45 12.56 -0.42 13.83
C TYR A 45 11.73 0.04 12.61
N ALA A 46 11.41 -0.85 11.68
CA ALA A 46 10.56 -0.56 10.53
C ALA A 46 9.07 -0.90 10.79
N TYR A 47 8.78 -1.86 11.68
CA TYR A 47 7.42 -2.29 11.93
C TYR A 47 6.79 -1.80 13.24
N ILE A 48 7.59 -1.43 14.25
CA ILE A 48 7.05 -0.90 15.51
C ILE A 48 6.70 0.58 15.32
N TYR A 49 5.49 0.97 15.73
CA TYR A 49 5.12 2.37 15.76
C TYR A 49 5.72 3.09 16.97
N ALA A 50 6.02 4.38 16.82
CA ALA A 50 6.51 5.23 17.90
C ALA A 50 5.37 5.60 18.89
N LEU A 51 4.77 4.57 19.46
CA LEU A 51 3.72 4.61 20.48
C LEU A 51 4.25 3.90 21.73
N PRO A 52 3.60 4.04 22.92
CA PRO A 52 3.98 3.25 24.08
C PRO A 52 4.11 1.78 23.75
N HIS A 53 5.29 1.18 24.02
CA HIS A 53 5.66 -0.18 23.61
C HIS A 53 4.66 -1.26 24.07
N ASP A 54 4.00 -1.02 25.20
CA ASP A 54 2.95 -1.88 25.74
C ASP A 54 1.83 -2.19 24.74
N TYR A 55 1.53 -1.27 23.81
CA TYR A 55 0.51 -1.54 22.80
C TYR A 55 0.96 -2.58 21.78
N TYR A 56 2.25 -2.61 21.46
CA TYR A 56 2.81 -3.68 20.66
C TYR A 56 2.76 -5.02 21.40
N GLU A 57 3.20 -5.06 22.65
CA GLU A 57 3.26 -6.30 23.44
C GLU A 57 1.85 -6.87 23.74
N LYS A 58 0.92 -6.03 24.15
CA LYS A 58 -0.42 -6.47 24.56
C LYS A 58 -1.36 -6.74 23.40
N TYR A 59 -1.27 -5.93 22.34
CA TYR A 59 -2.28 -5.93 21.27
C TYR A 59 -1.68 -6.19 19.88
N GLY A 60 -0.39 -6.34 19.73
CA GLY A 60 0.27 -6.52 18.44
C GLY A 60 0.16 -5.29 17.54
N VAL A 61 0.13 -4.07 18.11
CA VAL A 61 0.07 -2.82 17.35
C VAL A 61 1.40 -2.60 16.65
N ARG A 62 1.44 -2.91 15.37
CA ARG A 62 2.62 -2.80 14.50
C ARG A 62 2.22 -2.67 13.03
N ARG A 63 3.18 -2.28 12.18
CA ARG A 63 3.05 -2.40 10.73
C ARG A 63 3.07 -3.87 10.32
N TYR A 64 2.09 -4.31 9.52
CA TYR A 64 2.03 -5.64 8.94
C TYR A 64 2.33 -5.63 7.45
N GLY A 65 1.89 -4.57 6.75
CA GLY A 65 1.97 -4.48 5.31
C GLY A 65 0.96 -5.37 4.61
N PHE A 66 0.76 -5.14 3.32
CA PHE A 66 -0.20 -5.87 2.48
C PHE A 66 0.37 -6.03 1.08
N HIS A 67 -0.37 -6.68 0.17
CA HIS A 67 0.07 -7.03 -1.18
C HIS A 67 1.37 -7.86 -1.21
N GLY A 68 1.69 -8.55 -0.13
CA GLY A 68 2.95 -9.28 0.04
C GLY A 68 3.19 -10.34 -1.02
N THR A 69 2.15 -11.05 -1.43
CA THR A 69 2.22 -12.03 -2.52
C THR A 69 2.63 -11.36 -3.84
N SER A 70 2.04 -10.19 -4.15
CA SER A 70 2.39 -9.41 -5.34
C SER A 70 3.82 -8.90 -5.28
N HIS A 71 4.21 -8.23 -4.18
CA HIS A 71 5.56 -7.70 -4.01
C HIS A 71 6.63 -8.78 -4.16
N ARG A 72 6.44 -9.93 -3.52
CA ARG A 72 7.35 -11.07 -3.63
C ARG A 72 7.46 -11.59 -5.05
N TYR A 73 6.31 -11.77 -5.72
CA TYR A 73 6.26 -12.32 -7.06
C TYR A 73 6.93 -11.40 -8.09
N VAL A 74 6.55 -10.11 -8.10
CA VAL A 74 7.08 -9.18 -9.11
C VAL A 74 8.54 -8.85 -8.88
N ALA A 75 9.03 -8.83 -7.64
CA ALA A 75 10.46 -8.68 -7.35
C ALA A 75 11.26 -9.84 -7.96
N LYS A 76 10.84 -11.08 -7.74
CA LYS A 76 11.45 -12.26 -8.31
C LYS A 76 11.44 -12.20 -9.85
N ARG A 77 10.27 -11.98 -10.45
CA ARG A 77 10.12 -11.93 -11.91
C ARG A 77 10.89 -10.79 -12.55
N GLY A 78 10.92 -9.62 -11.90
CA GLY A 78 11.69 -8.48 -12.38
C GLY A 78 13.19 -8.74 -12.37
N CYS A 79 13.73 -9.36 -11.32
CA CYS A 79 15.13 -9.76 -11.27
C CYS A 79 15.45 -10.79 -12.37
N GLU A 80 14.62 -11.81 -12.55
CA GLU A 80 14.78 -12.78 -13.63
C GLU A 80 14.81 -12.11 -15.02
N PHE A 81 13.90 -11.16 -15.25
CA PHE A 81 13.82 -10.42 -16.52
C PHE A 81 15.03 -9.53 -16.79
N LEU A 82 15.56 -8.89 -15.73
CA LEU A 82 16.70 -7.97 -15.82
C LEU A 82 18.06 -8.68 -15.70
N GLY A 83 18.09 -9.99 -15.44
CA GLY A 83 19.33 -10.72 -15.18
C GLY A 83 20.00 -10.33 -13.85
N LEU A 84 19.23 -9.85 -12.88
CA LEU A 84 19.71 -9.49 -11.55
C LEU A 84 19.61 -10.70 -10.59
N ASP A 85 20.57 -10.80 -9.68
CA ASP A 85 20.50 -11.74 -8.57
C ASP A 85 19.66 -11.15 -7.43
N LEU A 86 18.48 -11.71 -7.19
CA LEU A 86 17.55 -11.25 -6.17
C LEU A 86 18.19 -11.22 -4.76
N GLU A 87 19.05 -12.18 -4.45
CA GLU A 87 19.69 -12.29 -3.14
C GLU A 87 20.80 -11.25 -2.91
N ASN A 88 21.18 -10.53 -3.97
CA ASN A 88 22.20 -9.47 -3.94
C ASN A 88 21.68 -8.13 -4.50
N SER A 89 20.37 -7.95 -4.57
CA SER A 89 19.74 -6.76 -5.20
C SER A 89 18.94 -5.92 -4.20
N ARG A 90 18.78 -4.64 -4.56
CA ARG A 90 17.96 -3.64 -3.91
C ARG A 90 16.81 -3.27 -4.83
N ILE A 91 15.62 -3.75 -4.52
CA ILE A 91 14.45 -3.62 -5.39
C ILE A 91 13.39 -2.81 -4.69
N ILE A 92 12.75 -1.91 -5.43
CA ILE A 92 11.50 -1.26 -5.02
C ILE A 92 10.39 -1.82 -5.89
N THR A 93 9.33 -2.30 -5.26
CA THR A 93 8.12 -2.72 -5.97
C THR A 93 6.96 -1.81 -5.60
N ALA A 94 6.29 -1.27 -6.61
CA ALA A 94 5.15 -0.37 -6.50
C ALA A 94 3.90 -1.08 -7.04
N HIS A 95 3.10 -1.65 -6.14
CA HIS A 95 1.80 -2.24 -6.48
C HIS A 95 0.75 -1.14 -6.41
N ILE A 96 0.31 -0.64 -7.56
CA ILE A 96 -0.59 0.50 -7.68
C ILE A 96 -1.86 0.09 -8.41
N GLY A 97 -2.94 -0.05 -7.65
CA GLY A 97 -4.30 -0.33 -8.13
C GLY A 97 -5.29 0.60 -7.43
N ASN A 98 -6.51 0.15 -7.20
CA ASN A 98 -7.46 0.89 -6.36
C ASN A 98 -6.94 1.04 -4.90
N GLY A 99 -6.29 0.00 -4.37
CA GLY A 99 -5.35 0.10 -3.25
C GLY A 99 -3.92 0.19 -3.78
N GLY A 100 -3.02 0.81 -3.04
CA GLY A 100 -1.62 0.95 -3.44
C GLY A 100 -0.65 0.77 -2.29
N SER A 101 0.47 0.09 -2.56
CA SER A 101 1.60 0.04 -1.62
C SER A 101 2.93 -0.02 -2.36
N ILE A 102 3.97 0.46 -1.69
CA ILE A 102 5.35 0.39 -2.15
C ILE A 102 6.15 -0.38 -1.10
N THR A 103 7.05 -1.24 -1.55
CA THR A 103 7.87 -2.08 -0.67
C THR A 103 9.34 -1.95 -1.04
N ALA A 104 10.17 -1.73 -0.04
CA ALA A 104 11.63 -1.80 -0.12
C ALA A 104 12.08 -3.24 0.11
N ILE A 105 12.78 -3.81 -0.86
CA ILE A 105 13.23 -5.20 -0.84
C ILE A 105 14.76 -5.21 -0.96
N LYS A 106 15.42 -5.83 0.00
CA LYS A 106 16.87 -6.02 0.00
C LYS A 106 17.19 -7.49 0.13
N ASN A 107 17.98 -8.00 -0.79
CA ASN A 107 18.42 -9.39 -0.80
C ASN A 107 17.23 -10.37 -0.67
N GLY A 108 16.20 -10.16 -1.48
CA GLY A 108 14.98 -10.97 -1.51
C GLY A 108 14.02 -10.80 -0.33
N LYS A 109 14.33 -9.94 0.64
CA LYS A 109 13.55 -9.73 1.87
C LYS A 109 12.89 -8.36 1.89
N SER A 110 11.61 -8.30 2.29
CA SER A 110 10.94 -7.04 2.61
C SER A 110 11.60 -6.41 3.83
N ILE A 111 12.11 -5.18 3.71
CA ILE A 111 12.72 -4.44 4.82
C ILE A 111 11.87 -3.26 5.26
N ASP A 112 10.96 -2.79 4.41
CA ASP A 112 9.95 -1.79 4.75
C ASP A 112 8.80 -1.84 3.71
N THR A 113 7.61 -1.37 4.11
CA THR A 113 6.45 -1.27 3.21
C THR A 113 5.54 -0.13 3.64
N SER A 114 4.85 0.50 2.69
CA SER A 114 4.07 1.71 2.94
C SER A 114 2.75 1.48 3.68
N MET A 115 2.08 0.35 3.48
CA MET A 115 0.87 0.01 4.25
C MET A 115 1.23 -0.39 5.67
N GLY A 116 0.39 -0.02 6.61
CA GLY A 116 0.65 -0.15 8.05
C GLY A 116 0.00 -1.35 8.71
N MET A 117 -0.55 -1.10 9.88
CA MET A 117 -1.40 -2.04 10.62
C MET A 117 -2.67 -2.37 9.83
N THR A 118 -3.16 -1.41 9.05
CA THR A 118 -4.29 -1.53 8.13
C THR A 118 -3.86 -1.09 6.73
N PRO A 119 -4.62 -1.42 5.67
CA PRO A 119 -4.30 -1.00 4.32
C PRO A 119 -4.68 0.46 4.02
N VAL A 120 -4.79 1.33 5.04
CA VAL A 120 -5.05 2.77 4.90
C VAL A 120 -3.77 3.57 4.87
N GLU A 121 -2.79 3.24 5.76
CA GLU A 121 -1.52 3.97 5.84
C GLU A 121 -0.75 3.87 4.51
N GLY A 122 0.02 4.90 4.21
CA GLY A 122 0.92 4.93 3.06
C GLY A 122 0.46 5.90 1.98
N LEU A 123 0.34 5.40 0.76
CA LEU A 123 -0.03 6.17 -0.41
C LEU A 123 -1.46 6.71 -0.34
N MET A 124 -1.69 7.86 -0.94
CA MET A 124 -3.03 8.25 -1.36
C MET A 124 -3.54 7.22 -2.37
N MET A 125 -4.77 6.74 -2.22
CA MET A 125 -5.35 5.67 -3.04
C MET A 125 -6.64 6.15 -3.73
N GLY A 126 -7.36 5.26 -4.39
CA GLY A 126 -8.63 5.61 -5.05
C GLY A 126 -9.65 6.23 -4.10
N SER A 127 -9.87 5.60 -2.92
CA SER A 127 -10.84 6.06 -1.90
C SER A 127 -10.25 6.18 -0.49
N ARG A 128 -9.02 5.73 -0.26
CA ARG A 128 -8.34 5.79 1.04
C ARG A 128 -7.42 6.99 1.11
N SER A 129 -7.36 7.60 2.31
CA SER A 129 -6.55 8.81 2.52
C SER A 129 -5.05 8.61 2.33
N GLY A 130 -4.54 7.41 2.59
CA GLY A 130 -3.12 7.24 2.88
C GLY A 130 -2.76 7.81 4.26
N SER A 131 -1.46 8.08 4.44
CA SER A 131 -0.96 8.69 5.68
C SER A 131 -1.52 10.09 5.89
N VAL A 132 -2.07 10.33 7.06
CA VAL A 132 -2.61 11.62 7.50
C VAL A 132 -2.18 11.84 8.96
N ASP A 133 -2.00 13.10 9.35
CA ASP A 133 -1.74 13.44 10.75
C ASP A 133 -2.91 12.95 11.63
N PRO A 134 -2.65 12.10 12.66
CA PRO A 134 -3.68 11.66 13.60
C PRO A 134 -4.46 12.80 14.25
N GLY A 135 -3.83 13.96 14.47
CA GLY A 135 -4.47 15.15 15.01
C GLY A 135 -5.61 15.69 14.14
N VAL A 136 -5.50 15.52 12.81
CA VAL A 136 -6.60 15.87 11.89
C VAL A 136 -7.83 15.02 12.16
N LEU A 137 -7.65 13.74 12.48
CA LEU A 137 -8.77 12.82 12.72
C LEU A 137 -9.53 13.20 13.99
N THR A 138 -8.80 13.47 15.08
CA THR A 138 -9.41 13.91 16.36
C THR A 138 -10.07 15.27 16.22
N TYR A 139 -9.42 16.21 15.50
CA TYR A 139 -10.00 17.52 15.21
C TYR A 139 -11.35 17.42 14.47
N LEU A 140 -11.42 16.59 13.42
CA LEU A 140 -12.66 16.38 12.67
C LEU A 140 -13.75 15.70 13.52
N MET A 141 -13.36 14.76 14.38
CA MET A 141 -14.31 14.12 15.32
C MET A 141 -14.96 15.15 16.23
N GLU A 142 -14.18 16.08 16.76
CA GLU A 142 -14.71 17.15 17.62
C GLU A 142 -15.55 18.17 16.84
N LYS A 143 -15.06 18.66 15.69
CA LYS A 143 -15.72 19.70 14.90
C LYS A 143 -17.04 19.26 14.31
N GLU A 144 -17.11 18.03 13.81
CA GLU A 144 -18.27 17.48 13.11
C GLU A 144 -19.06 16.49 13.97
N ASN A 145 -18.69 16.35 15.26
CA ASN A 145 -19.28 15.36 16.19
C ASN A 145 -19.33 13.94 15.61
N LEU A 146 -18.21 13.50 15.02
CA LEU A 146 -18.12 12.22 14.32
C LEU A 146 -17.76 11.09 15.29
N SER A 147 -18.44 9.95 15.13
CA SER A 147 -18.05 8.70 15.77
C SER A 147 -16.80 8.10 15.14
N THR A 148 -16.14 7.19 15.85
CA THR A 148 -15.00 6.42 15.32
C THR A 148 -15.35 5.65 14.04
N ARG A 149 -16.59 5.17 13.90
CA ARG A 149 -17.08 4.50 12.69
C ARG A 149 -17.15 5.46 11.50
N GLN A 150 -17.61 6.69 11.71
CA GLN A 150 -17.70 7.70 10.65
C GLN A 150 -16.31 8.16 10.20
N ILE A 151 -15.37 8.37 11.12
CA ILE A 151 -13.96 8.64 10.77
C ILE A 151 -13.37 7.48 9.97
N ASN A 152 -13.60 6.24 10.41
CA ASN A 152 -13.13 5.08 9.67
C ASN A 152 -13.70 5.02 8.24
N ASP A 153 -14.97 5.36 8.04
CA ASP A 153 -15.56 5.44 6.71
C ASP A 153 -14.97 6.59 5.88
N ILE A 154 -14.65 7.73 6.47
CA ILE A 154 -13.99 8.86 5.79
C ILE A 154 -12.65 8.43 5.25
N ILE A 155 -11.76 7.90 6.10
CA ILE A 155 -10.39 7.56 5.68
C ILE A 155 -10.30 6.36 4.75
N ASN A 156 -11.30 5.47 4.74
CA ASN A 156 -11.30 4.26 3.90
C ASN A 156 -12.08 4.39 2.59
N LYS A 157 -13.14 5.23 2.55
CA LYS A 157 -14.11 5.21 1.45
C LYS A 157 -14.39 6.56 0.81
N LYS A 158 -14.11 7.66 1.52
CA LYS A 158 -14.51 9.01 1.09
C LYS A 158 -13.31 9.94 0.88
N SER A 159 -12.10 9.42 0.93
CA SER A 159 -10.84 10.13 0.79
C SER A 159 -10.14 9.76 -0.53
N GLY A 160 -8.85 9.99 -0.63
CA GLY A 160 -8.08 9.65 -1.82
C GLY A 160 -8.50 10.42 -3.06
N LEU A 161 -8.38 9.79 -4.23
CA LEU A 161 -8.74 10.41 -5.51
C LEU A 161 -10.17 10.93 -5.50
N VAL A 162 -11.13 10.10 -5.09
CA VAL A 162 -12.55 10.52 -5.07
C VAL A 162 -12.82 11.65 -4.08
N GLY A 163 -12.15 11.64 -2.91
CA GLY A 163 -12.35 12.67 -1.89
C GLY A 163 -11.79 14.03 -2.30
N VAL A 164 -10.61 14.06 -2.91
CA VAL A 164 -9.95 15.30 -3.34
C VAL A 164 -10.59 15.81 -4.62
N SER A 165 -10.75 14.97 -5.64
CA SER A 165 -11.31 15.39 -6.93
C SER A 165 -12.80 15.73 -6.86
N GLY A 166 -13.55 14.99 -6.03
CA GLY A 166 -15.02 15.01 -6.05
C GLY A 166 -15.61 14.30 -7.28
N VAL A 167 -14.80 13.53 -8.03
CA VAL A 167 -15.22 12.89 -9.29
C VAL A 167 -15.34 11.38 -9.11
N SER A 168 -14.20 10.68 -9.00
CA SER A 168 -14.14 9.21 -9.01
C SER A 168 -12.90 8.69 -8.30
N SER A 169 -12.91 7.41 -7.95
CA SER A 169 -11.73 6.66 -7.51
C SER A 169 -10.97 6.03 -8.69
N ASP A 170 -11.51 6.07 -9.90
CA ASP A 170 -10.90 5.52 -11.11
C ASP A 170 -10.03 6.59 -11.80
N MET A 171 -8.77 6.25 -12.08
CA MET A 171 -7.81 7.16 -12.69
C MET A 171 -8.27 7.64 -14.08
N ARG A 172 -8.98 6.81 -14.84
CA ARG A 172 -9.51 7.16 -16.18
C ARG A 172 -10.55 8.27 -16.10
N ASP A 173 -11.40 8.25 -15.08
CA ASP A 173 -12.39 9.30 -14.87
C ASP A 173 -11.72 10.61 -14.42
N ILE A 174 -10.64 10.49 -13.64
CA ILE A 174 -9.81 11.65 -13.24
C ILE A 174 -9.17 12.28 -14.47
N GLU A 175 -8.57 11.50 -15.37
CA GLU A 175 -7.95 11.98 -16.62
C GLU A 175 -9.00 12.68 -17.50
N ASN A 176 -10.15 12.09 -17.73
CA ASN A 176 -11.24 12.70 -18.48
C ASN A 176 -11.71 14.03 -17.86
N ALA A 177 -11.80 14.09 -16.52
CA ALA A 177 -12.19 15.33 -15.85
C ALA A 177 -11.12 16.42 -15.97
N ILE A 178 -9.83 16.05 -15.99
CA ILE A 178 -8.72 16.99 -16.24
C ILE A 178 -8.80 17.57 -17.65
N GLU A 179 -9.07 16.75 -18.66
CA GLU A 179 -9.24 17.21 -20.04
C GLU A 179 -10.40 18.19 -20.18
N GLN A 180 -11.43 18.06 -19.33
CA GLN A 180 -12.56 18.97 -19.24
C GLN A 180 -12.27 20.23 -18.37
N GLY A 181 -11.03 20.42 -17.90
CA GLY A 181 -10.62 21.60 -17.14
C GLY A 181 -10.93 21.52 -15.63
N ASN A 182 -11.15 20.33 -15.06
CA ASN A 182 -11.42 20.18 -13.63
C ASN A 182 -10.13 20.31 -12.81
N GLU A 183 -9.95 21.45 -12.15
CA GLU A 183 -8.78 21.79 -11.33
C GLU A 183 -8.60 20.85 -10.12
N ARG A 184 -9.70 20.39 -9.50
CA ARG A 184 -9.62 19.47 -8.36
C ARG A 184 -9.19 18.07 -8.80
N ALA A 185 -9.58 17.64 -9.99
CA ALA A 185 -9.11 16.38 -10.57
C ALA A 185 -7.60 16.46 -10.86
N ARG A 186 -7.12 17.60 -11.37
CA ARG A 186 -5.68 17.88 -11.57
C ARG A 186 -4.94 17.78 -10.24
N LEU A 187 -5.39 18.50 -9.23
CA LEU A 187 -4.80 18.47 -7.89
C LEU A 187 -4.75 17.04 -7.34
N ALA A 188 -5.83 16.27 -7.48
CA ALA A 188 -5.90 14.90 -6.98
C ALA A 188 -4.86 14.00 -7.67
N MET A 189 -4.66 14.14 -8.98
CA MET A 189 -3.65 13.39 -9.74
C MET A 189 -2.23 13.80 -9.35
N ASP A 190 -1.96 15.09 -9.21
CA ASP A 190 -0.65 15.61 -8.81
C ASP A 190 -0.28 15.11 -7.40
N MET A 191 -1.22 15.15 -6.44
CA MET A 191 -1.05 14.58 -5.12
C MET A 191 -0.74 13.07 -5.18
N TYR A 192 -1.49 12.33 -5.99
CA TYR A 192 -1.32 10.89 -6.13
C TYR A 192 0.09 10.52 -6.62
N PHE A 193 0.59 11.20 -7.66
CA PHE A 193 1.93 11.00 -8.19
C PHE A 193 3.01 11.43 -7.20
N TYR A 194 2.81 12.54 -6.51
CA TYR A 194 3.72 13.06 -5.49
C TYR A 194 3.90 12.07 -4.32
N TYR A 195 2.80 11.46 -3.84
CA TYR A 195 2.90 10.47 -2.76
C TYR A 195 3.66 9.22 -3.20
N ILE A 196 3.48 8.77 -4.43
CA ILE A 196 4.26 7.65 -4.99
C ILE A 196 5.75 8.00 -5.03
N LEU A 197 6.09 9.16 -5.61
CA LEU A 197 7.47 9.65 -5.65
C LEU A 197 8.10 9.72 -4.26
N LYS A 198 7.38 10.28 -3.29
CA LYS A 198 7.87 10.43 -1.91
C LYS A 198 8.24 9.09 -1.28
N TYR A 199 7.42 8.06 -1.43
CA TYR A 199 7.72 6.73 -0.90
C TYR A 199 8.85 6.05 -1.66
N VAL A 200 8.87 6.13 -2.98
CA VAL A 200 9.97 5.57 -3.80
C VAL A 200 11.30 6.22 -3.39
N SER A 201 11.35 7.55 -3.32
CA SER A 201 12.56 8.29 -2.92
C SER A 201 13.04 7.93 -1.51
N GLY A 202 12.12 7.84 -0.56
CA GLY A 202 12.44 7.42 0.82
C GLY A 202 13.01 6.01 0.86
N TYR A 203 12.47 5.10 0.09
CA TYR A 203 12.94 3.72 0.05
C TYR A 203 14.27 3.54 -0.69
N ILE A 204 14.59 4.39 -1.67
CA ILE A 204 15.94 4.44 -2.25
C ILE A 204 16.97 4.74 -1.15
N ALA A 205 16.68 5.73 -0.29
CA ALA A 205 17.55 6.07 0.83
C ALA A 205 17.64 4.93 1.87
N VAL A 206 16.52 4.31 2.24
CA VAL A 206 16.47 3.17 3.18
C VAL A 206 17.27 1.97 2.66
N LEU A 207 17.26 1.72 1.35
CA LEU A 207 18.02 0.64 0.70
C LEU A 207 19.50 0.98 0.53
N GLY A 208 19.89 2.25 0.59
CA GLY A 208 21.23 2.72 0.24
C GLY A 208 21.49 2.69 -1.27
N GLY A 209 20.46 2.97 -2.07
CA GLY A 209 20.43 2.91 -3.53
C GLY A 209 19.35 1.95 -4.01
N VAL A 210 19.23 1.80 -5.35
CA VAL A 210 18.24 0.89 -5.95
C VAL A 210 18.77 0.35 -7.26
N ASP A 211 18.52 -0.93 -7.52
CA ASP A 211 18.97 -1.61 -8.74
C ASP A 211 17.81 -1.74 -9.74
N ALA A 212 16.54 -1.78 -9.24
CA ALA A 212 15.35 -1.70 -10.09
C ALA A 212 14.13 -1.19 -9.32
N ILE A 213 13.25 -0.45 -10.03
CA ILE A 213 11.92 -0.08 -9.59
C ILE A 213 10.91 -0.79 -10.47
N ILE A 214 10.01 -1.57 -9.87
CA ILE A 214 9.04 -2.39 -10.59
C ILE A 214 7.63 -1.92 -10.28
N PHE A 215 6.92 -1.48 -11.30
CA PHE A 215 5.52 -1.07 -11.20
C PHE A 215 4.60 -2.24 -11.58
N THR A 216 3.54 -2.44 -10.81
CA THR A 216 2.52 -3.48 -11.05
C THR A 216 1.16 -3.02 -10.53
N GLY A 217 0.13 -3.83 -10.78
CA GLY A 217 -1.25 -3.45 -10.51
C GLY A 217 -1.84 -2.59 -11.62
N GLY A 218 -3.16 -2.46 -11.66
CA GLY A 218 -3.85 -1.88 -12.80
C GLY A 218 -3.39 -0.45 -13.16
N VAL A 219 -3.19 0.41 -12.18
CA VAL A 219 -2.65 1.77 -12.41
C VAL A 219 -1.15 1.71 -12.68
N GLY A 220 -0.39 0.91 -11.92
CA GLY A 220 1.05 0.78 -12.11
C GLY A 220 1.45 0.35 -13.52
N GLU A 221 0.67 -0.54 -14.13
CA GLU A 221 0.90 -1.04 -15.49
C GLU A 221 0.38 -0.08 -16.57
N ASN A 222 -0.80 0.51 -16.37
CA ASN A 222 -1.50 1.26 -17.42
C ASN A 222 -1.35 2.78 -17.34
N GLN A 223 -0.59 3.32 -16.36
CA GLN A 223 -0.37 4.76 -16.20
C GLN A 223 1.08 5.15 -16.52
N PRO A 224 1.44 5.30 -17.80
CA PRO A 224 2.82 5.62 -18.21
C PRO A 224 3.25 7.02 -17.75
N ILE A 225 2.32 7.98 -17.64
CA ILE A 225 2.61 9.35 -17.21
C ILE A 225 3.11 9.34 -15.76
N MET A 226 2.48 8.54 -14.89
CA MET A 226 2.91 8.38 -13.50
C MET A 226 4.32 7.79 -13.41
N ARG A 227 4.60 6.72 -14.17
CA ARG A 227 5.95 6.11 -14.19
C ARG A 227 6.99 7.10 -14.69
N LYS A 228 6.69 7.82 -15.78
CA LYS A 228 7.57 8.86 -16.32
C LYS A 228 7.82 9.95 -15.27
N TYR A 229 6.79 10.45 -14.60
CA TYR A 229 6.91 11.46 -13.54
C TYR A 229 7.86 11.01 -12.43
N VAL A 230 7.73 9.77 -11.96
CA VAL A 230 8.62 9.21 -10.93
C VAL A 230 10.05 9.10 -11.43
N CYS A 231 10.26 8.54 -12.64
CA CYS A 231 11.60 8.37 -13.20
C CYS A 231 12.29 9.72 -13.48
N ASP A 232 11.60 10.67 -14.11
CA ASP A 232 12.14 11.99 -14.38
C ASP A 232 12.55 12.73 -13.10
N SER A 233 11.72 12.62 -12.06
CA SER A 233 11.99 13.23 -10.75
C SER A 233 13.22 12.65 -10.05
N LEU A 234 13.63 11.42 -10.40
CA LEU A 234 14.79 10.73 -9.86
C LEU A 234 16.04 10.84 -10.75
N ALA A 235 15.97 11.54 -11.89
CA ALA A 235 17.06 11.64 -12.85
C ALA A 235 18.37 12.21 -12.24
N PHE A 236 18.26 13.02 -11.18
CA PHE A 236 19.42 13.56 -10.47
C PHE A 236 20.27 12.49 -9.76
N LEU A 237 19.74 11.29 -9.56
CA LEU A 237 20.49 10.16 -8.99
C LEU A 237 21.39 9.46 -10.01
N GLY A 238 21.32 9.85 -11.29
CA GLY A 238 22.12 9.28 -12.38
C GLY A 238 21.54 8.01 -12.99
N GLY A 239 21.34 8.01 -14.35
CA GLY A 239 21.12 6.83 -15.19
C GLY A 239 19.89 5.96 -14.86
N TRP A 240 18.70 6.48 -15.12
CA TRP A 240 17.44 5.70 -15.11
C TRP A 240 16.89 5.54 -16.54
#